data_3963e9f5545bd6a429b7f37d4ad520f9
#
_entry.id   3963e9f5545bd6a429b7f37d4ad520f9
#
_cell.length_a   1.000
_cell.length_b   1.000
_cell.length_c   1.000
_cell.angle_alpha   90.00
_cell.angle_beta   90.00
_cell.angle_gamma   90.00
#
_symmetry.space_group_name_H-M   'P 1'
#
loop_
_entity.id
_entity.type
_entity.pdbx_description
1 polymer ?
#
loop_
_entity_poly.entity_id
_entity_poly.type
_entity_poly.pdbx_seq_one_letter_code
_entity_poly.pdbx_strand_id
1 'polypeptide(L)'
;MTSLSVNVNKIALLRNSRSLGIPSVLRAATIALDAGAHGITVHPRPDARHIRAGDVHELAALLAARRGAEFNIEGNPFEPPLLELARAVRPTQCTL
;
A
#
# COMPACT_ATOMS: atom_id res chain seq x y z
N MET A 1 5.02 -22.03 -7.05
CA MET A 1 5.87 -20.80 -7.00
C MET A 1 5.37 -19.88 -5.90
N THR A 2 6.28 -19.36 -5.11
CA THR A 2 5.93 -18.45 -4.02
C THR A 2 5.93 -17.00 -4.53
N SER A 3 4.84 -16.28 -4.29
CA SER A 3 4.75 -14.86 -4.60
C SER A 3 5.25 -14.03 -3.43
N LEU A 4 5.98 -12.96 -3.72
CA LEU A 4 6.48 -12.02 -2.71
C LEU A 4 5.71 -10.72 -2.80
N SER A 5 5.03 -10.36 -1.72
CA SER A 5 4.39 -9.05 -1.58
C SER A 5 5.17 -8.23 -0.54
N VAL A 6 5.57 -7.02 -0.91
CA VAL A 6 6.37 -6.16 -0.04
C VAL A 6 5.48 -5.18 0.70
N ASN A 7 5.62 -5.13 2.03
CA ASN A 7 4.89 -4.18 2.88
C ASN A 7 5.66 -2.85 2.95
N VAL A 8 4.99 -1.75 2.66
CA VAL A 8 5.59 -0.42 2.64
C VAL A 8 5.14 0.48 3.80
N ASN A 9 4.50 -0.09 4.83
CA ASN A 9 4.03 0.69 5.99
C ASN A 9 5.17 1.47 6.67
N LYS A 10 6.33 0.84 6.83
CA LYS A 10 7.49 1.48 7.48
C LYS A 10 8.02 2.67 6.69
N ILE A 11 7.96 2.58 5.36
CA ILE A 11 8.36 3.69 4.49
C ILE A 11 7.43 4.89 4.72
N ALA A 12 6.12 4.63 4.78
CA ALA A 12 5.15 5.68 5.06
C ALA A 12 5.34 6.28 6.45
N LEU A 13 5.66 5.45 7.44
CA LEU A 13 5.93 5.94 8.80
C LEU A 13 7.13 6.88 8.83
N LEU A 14 8.22 6.52 8.14
CA LEU A 14 9.40 7.36 8.03
C LEU A 14 9.09 8.68 7.33
N ARG A 15 8.34 8.63 6.23
CA ARG A 15 7.89 9.84 5.53
C ARG A 15 7.09 10.74 6.47
N ASN A 16 6.16 10.18 7.24
CA ASN A 16 5.29 10.95 8.13
C ASN A 16 6.05 11.62 9.28
N SER A 17 7.21 11.08 9.65
CA SER A 17 8.05 11.68 10.70
C SER A 17 8.89 12.86 10.18
N ARG A 18 8.80 13.15 8.88
CA ARG A 18 9.51 14.24 8.22
C ARG A 18 8.53 15.11 7.46
N SER A 19 8.85 16.41 7.34
CA SER A 19 7.98 17.36 6.64
C SER A 19 8.21 17.42 5.13
N LEU A 20 9.20 16.68 4.61
CA LEU A 20 9.62 16.78 3.22
C LEU A 20 9.00 15.74 2.27
N GLY A 21 8.16 14.85 2.78
CA GLY A 21 7.57 13.79 1.95
C GLY A 21 8.56 12.71 1.52
N ILE A 22 9.72 12.63 2.14
CA ILE A 22 10.76 11.64 1.87
C ILE A 22 10.92 10.76 3.10
N PRO A 23 11.04 9.43 2.96
CA PRO A 23 11.05 8.66 1.72
C PRO A 23 9.67 8.55 1.07
N SER A 24 9.64 8.48 -0.27
CA SER A 24 8.40 8.35 -1.03
C SER A 24 7.91 6.91 -1.03
N VAL A 25 6.64 6.71 -0.68
CA VAL A 25 5.99 5.40 -0.70
C VAL A 25 5.91 4.86 -2.13
N LEU A 26 5.55 5.70 -3.10
CA LEU A 26 5.48 5.30 -4.51
C LEU A 26 6.82 4.88 -5.06
N ARG A 27 7.88 5.61 -4.72
CA ARG A 27 9.23 5.27 -5.18
C ARG A 27 9.70 3.96 -4.57
N ALA A 28 9.45 3.74 -3.27
CA ALA A 28 9.80 2.49 -2.61
C ALA A 28 9.07 1.30 -3.23
N ALA A 29 7.78 1.46 -3.51
CA ALA A 29 6.97 0.43 -4.17
C ALA A 29 7.52 0.14 -5.57
N THR A 30 7.88 1.17 -6.34
CA THR A 30 8.45 1.02 -7.68
C THR A 30 9.77 0.24 -7.62
N ILE A 31 10.66 0.59 -6.68
CA ILE A 31 11.94 -0.09 -6.50
C ILE A 31 11.70 -1.58 -6.15
N ALA A 32 10.77 -1.87 -5.25
CA ALA A 32 10.45 -3.24 -4.87
C ALA A 32 9.96 -4.06 -6.07
N LEU A 33 9.05 -3.49 -6.86
CA LEU A 33 8.51 -4.17 -8.04
C LEU A 33 9.57 -4.38 -9.11
N ASP A 34 10.43 -3.37 -9.33
CA ASP A 34 11.54 -3.49 -10.29
C ASP A 34 12.57 -4.54 -9.85
N ALA A 35 12.71 -4.75 -8.55
CA ALA A 35 13.61 -5.77 -8.00
C ALA A 35 13.00 -7.18 -8.01
N GLY A 36 11.77 -7.33 -8.47
CA GLY A 36 11.14 -8.64 -8.66
C GLY A 36 10.02 -8.98 -7.68
N ALA A 37 9.58 -8.05 -6.84
CA ALA A 37 8.42 -8.29 -5.98
C ALA A 37 7.16 -8.50 -6.83
N HIS A 38 6.27 -9.37 -6.37
CA HIS A 38 5.03 -9.70 -7.10
C HIS A 38 3.91 -8.73 -6.76
N GLY A 39 4.00 -8.04 -5.64
CA GLY A 39 2.97 -7.10 -5.23
C GLY A 39 3.41 -6.24 -4.05
N ILE A 40 2.48 -5.40 -3.62
CA ILE A 40 2.67 -4.46 -2.52
C ILE A 40 1.55 -4.67 -1.51
N THR A 41 1.90 -4.65 -0.23
CA THR A 41 0.96 -4.78 0.88
C THR A 41 0.99 -3.53 1.74
N VAL A 42 -0.18 -3.05 2.11
CA VAL A 42 -0.33 -1.92 3.02
C VAL A 42 -1.39 -2.21 4.08
N HIS A 43 -1.24 -1.58 5.26
CA HIS A 43 -2.24 -1.62 6.32
C HIS A 43 -2.60 -0.18 6.70
N PRO A 44 -3.61 0.42 6.05
CA PRO A 44 -4.07 1.75 6.42
C PRO A 44 -4.80 1.68 7.77
N ARG A 45 -4.20 2.31 8.79
CA ARG A 45 -4.78 2.33 10.14
C ARG A 45 -5.75 3.49 10.27
N PRO A 46 -6.74 3.40 11.20
CA PRO A 46 -7.66 4.52 11.44
C PRO A 46 -6.95 5.81 11.85
N ASP A 47 -5.82 5.71 12.56
CA ASP A 47 -5.04 6.86 13.01
C ASP A 47 -4.11 7.43 11.94
N ALA A 48 -4.02 6.77 10.78
CA ALA A 48 -3.18 7.17 9.65
C ALA A 48 -1.71 7.42 10.02
N ARG A 49 -1.18 6.67 11.01
CA ARG A 49 0.18 6.88 11.50
C ARG A 49 1.26 6.53 10.47
N HIS A 50 0.95 5.69 9.50
CA HIS A 50 1.88 5.38 8.40
C HIS A 50 1.18 5.50 7.04
N ILE A 51 0.47 4.49 6.55
CA ILE A 51 -0.24 4.57 5.27
C ILE A 51 -1.48 5.46 5.44
N ARG A 52 -1.63 6.44 4.56
CA ARG A 52 -2.78 7.34 4.50
C ARG A 52 -3.69 6.93 3.34
N ALA A 53 -4.95 7.39 3.36
CA ALA A 53 -5.89 7.10 2.28
C ALA A 53 -5.34 7.51 0.91
N GLY A 54 -4.68 8.66 0.82
CA GLY A 54 -4.04 9.12 -0.41
C GLY A 54 -2.99 8.15 -0.93
N ASP A 55 -2.21 7.54 -0.03
CA ASP A 55 -1.21 6.54 -0.40
C ASP A 55 -1.87 5.32 -1.05
N VAL A 56 -3.01 4.88 -0.51
CA VAL A 56 -3.74 3.73 -1.05
C VAL A 56 -4.20 4.02 -2.49
N HIS A 57 -4.76 5.19 -2.73
CA HIS A 57 -5.21 5.57 -4.07
C HIS A 57 -4.04 5.71 -5.05
N GLU A 58 -2.94 6.30 -4.63
CA GLU A 58 -1.75 6.45 -5.46
C GLU A 58 -1.11 5.10 -5.80
N LEU A 59 -1.02 4.20 -4.80
CA LEU A 59 -0.48 2.86 -5.03
C LEU A 59 -1.40 2.04 -5.93
N ALA A 60 -2.71 2.17 -5.77
CA ALA A 60 -3.67 1.48 -6.64
C ALA A 60 -3.46 1.89 -8.10
N ALA A 61 -3.26 3.18 -8.36
CA ALA A 61 -2.99 3.68 -9.72
C ALA A 61 -1.66 3.15 -10.26
N LEU A 62 -0.62 3.15 -9.43
CA LEU A 62 0.69 2.62 -9.81
C LEU A 62 0.61 1.14 -10.20
N LEU A 63 -0.05 0.34 -9.37
CA LEU A 63 -0.14 -1.10 -9.58
C LEU A 63 -1.07 -1.46 -10.74
N ALA A 64 -2.10 -0.67 -10.98
CA ALA A 64 -2.98 -0.85 -12.14
C ALA A 64 -2.20 -0.67 -13.46
N ALA A 65 -1.18 0.17 -13.46
CA ALA A 65 -0.33 0.40 -14.63
C ALA A 65 0.74 -0.70 -14.81
N ARG A 66 0.92 -1.57 -13.83
CA ARG A 66 1.93 -2.65 -13.87
C ARG A 66 1.23 -3.99 -14.00
N ARG A 67 1.23 -4.53 -15.20
CA ARG A 67 0.53 -5.77 -15.49
C ARG A 67 1.05 -6.92 -14.64
N GLY A 68 0.12 -7.62 -13.98
CA GLY A 68 0.44 -8.76 -13.14
C GLY A 68 0.86 -8.43 -11.70
N ALA A 69 1.01 -7.14 -11.37
CA ALA A 69 1.33 -6.76 -10.00
C ALA A 69 0.08 -6.86 -9.12
N GLU A 70 0.27 -7.36 -7.89
CA GLU A 70 -0.82 -7.53 -6.93
C GLU A 70 -0.81 -6.43 -5.87
N PHE A 71 -2.00 -6.05 -5.43
CA PHE A 71 -2.17 -5.08 -4.35
C PHE A 71 -2.98 -5.72 -3.23
N ASN A 72 -2.42 -5.76 -2.02
CA ASN A 72 -3.09 -6.30 -0.84
C ASN A 72 -3.28 -5.20 0.20
N ILE A 73 -4.52 -5.05 0.66
CA ILE A 73 -4.84 -4.14 1.77
C ILE A 73 -5.20 -5.00 2.98
N GLU A 74 -4.49 -4.80 4.09
CA GLU A 74 -4.74 -5.49 5.34
C GLU A 74 -5.48 -4.58 6.31
N GLY A 75 -6.22 -5.17 7.25
CA GLY A 75 -6.83 -4.40 8.31
C GLY A 75 -7.96 -5.11 9.02
N ASN A 76 -8.58 -4.41 9.97
CA ASN A 76 -9.72 -4.89 10.73
C ASN A 76 -11.01 -4.45 10.05
N PRO A 77 -11.91 -5.41 9.67
CA PRO A 77 -13.14 -5.05 8.97
C PRO A 77 -14.11 -4.22 9.82
N PHE A 78 -13.96 -4.23 11.15
CA PHE A 78 -14.81 -3.47 12.05
C PHE A 78 -14.30 -2.04 12.29
N GLU A 79 -13.15 -1.69 11.74
CA GLU A 79 -12.57 -0.35 11.89
C GLU A 79 -12.47 0.32 10.52
N PRO A 80 -12.91 1.60 10.43
CA PRO A 80 -12.61 2.35 9.21
C PRO A 80 -11.08 2.58 9.15
N PRO A 81 -10.49 2.72 7.98
CA PRO A 81 -11.13 2.93 6.68
C PRO A 81 -11.08 1.70 5.75
N LEU A 82 -10.83 0.49 6.26
CA LEU A 82 -10.54 -0.67 5.42
C LEU A 82 -11.58 -0.93 4.34
N LEU A 83 -12.85 -1.09 4.72
CA LEU A 83 -13.89 -1.46 3.76
C LEU A 83 -14.13 -0.36 2.74
N GLU A 84 -14.07 0.89 3.15
CA GLU A 84 -14.24 2.02 2.23
C GLU A 84 -13.13 2.06 1.19
N LEU A 85 -11.88 1.90 1.62
CA LEU A 85 -10.74 1.90 0.71
C LEU A 85 -10.76 0.70 -0.22
N ALA A 86 -11.11 -0.49 0.31
CA ALA A 86 -11.20 -1.69 -0.50
C ALA A 86 -12.25 -1.55 -1.59
N ARG A 87 -13.40 -0.95 -1.27
CA ARG A 87 -14.45 -0.69 -2.27
C ARG A 87 -14.02 0.32 -3.31
N ALA A 88 -13.28 1.36 -2.89
CA ALA A 88 -12.85 2.43 -3.79
C ALA A 88 -11.78 1.97 -4.78
N VAL A 89 -10.79 1.22 -4.34
CA VAL A 89 -9.64 0.86 -5.18
C VAL A 89 -9.67 -0.57 -5.71
N ARG A 90 -10.52 -1.43 -5.17
CA ARG A 90 -10.65 -2.83 -5.59
C ARG A 90 -9.30 -3.54 -5.67
N PRO A 91 -8.63 -3.76 -4.53
CA PRO A 91 -7.32 -4.41 -4.52
C PRO A 91 -7.41 -5.87 -4.98
N THR A 92 -6.27 -6.44 -5.34
CA THR A 92 -6.17 -7.86 -5.69
C THR A 92 -6.60 -8.74 -4.51
N GLN A 93 -6.18 -8.35 -3.29
CA GLN A 93 -6.53 -9.02 -2.05
C GLN A 93 -6.87 -8.03 -0.96
N CYS A 94 -7.75 -8.46 -0.04
CA CYS A 94 -8.02 -7.75 1.19
C CYS A 94 -7.89 -8.74 2.33
N THR A 95 -6.90 -8.55 3.20
CA THR A 95 -6.62 -9.46 4.31
C THR A 95 -7.20 -8.91 5.61
N LEU A 96 -8.11 -9.64 6.20
CA LEU A 96 -8.83 -9.24 7.41
C LEU A 96 -8.13 -9.75 8.67
#